data_0bf336a52ff556db91214998c689ad25
#
_entry.id   0bf336a52ff556db91214998c689ad25
#
_cell.length_a   1.000
_cell.length_b   1.000
_cell.length_c   1.000
_cell.angle_alpha   90.00
_cell.angle_beta   90.00
_cell.angle_gamma   90.00
#
_symmetry.space_group_name_H-M   'P 1'
#
loop_
_entity.id
_entity.type
_entity.pdbx_description
1 polymer ?
#
loop_
_entity_poly.entity_id
_entity_poly.type
_entity_poly.pdbx_seq_one_letter_code
_entity_poly.pdbx_strand_id
1 'polypeptide(L)'
;ALPFKAGGWFKEPEAAEAVFGYEVAELEQREVGDLYLIPEKEVEVKVTGILERTGTQDDGTIFLPIKTVQKIFGLHELTSIGIKVKKDADMKAFEDKMYKLPDVQVVSLSQVKTTIMTLVSTARVMVFSIALIAILIAMMGVVNTVLMSVMERRQEIGILKSMGAMAGDIFKLVWLETIILCAGGGLIGTGLALLTARLTDLLVRNLLPYSPSGGLVAIDLGLVLMALGVVTAIGLASGIYPSWKAARMRPLDTIRSEGES
;
A
#
# COMPACT_ATOMS: atom_id res chain seq x y z
N ALA A 1 -28.88 1.84 6.88
CA ALA A 1 -29.06 2.07 8.31
C ALA A 1 -27.78 1.59 9.00
N LEU A 2 -27.28 2.33 9.96
CA LEU A 2 -26.13 1.91 10.76
C LEU A 2 -26.58 0.75 11.68
N PRO A 3 -25.82 -0.34 11.78
CA PRO A 3 -26.15 -1.45 12.66
C PRO A 3 -25.93 -1.07 14.13
N PHE A 4 -26.79 -1.59 15.01
CA PHE A 4 -26.68 -1.37 16.45
C PHE A 4 -26.13 -2.61 17.14
N LYS A 5 -25.17 -2.41 18.06
CA LYS A 5 -24.72 -3.42 19.01
C LYS A 5 -25.76 -3.62 20.12
N ALA A 6 -26.35 -2.50 20.59
CA ALA A 6 -27.39 -2.48 21.61
C ALA A 6 -28.25 -1.22 21.50
N GLY A 7 -29.53 -1.30 21.89
CA GLY A 7 -30.44 -0.15 21.89
C GLY A 7 -30.95 0.23 20.50
N GLY A 8 -31.17 1.53 20.27
CA GLY A 8 -31.69 2.06 19.02
C GLY A 8 -31.59 3.58 18.95
N TRP A 9 -32.11 4.16 17.83
CA TRP A 9 -32.18 5.61 17.65
C TRP A 9 -33.11 6.27 18.67
N PHE A 10 -32.81 7.52 18.98
CA PHE A 10 -33.67 8.38 19.76
C PHE A 10 -35.08 8.51 19.12
N LYS A 11 -36.11 8.60 19.94
CA LYS A 11 -37.52 8.59 19.47
C LYS A 11 -38.07 9.98 19.26
N GLU A 12 -37.62 10.96 20.03
CA GLU A 12 -38.12 12.32 20.01
C GLU A 12 -37.06 13.31 19.51
N PRO A 13 -37.44 14.30 18.68
CA PRO A 13 -36.49 15.29 18.13
C PRO A 13 -35.86 16.23 19.17
N GLU A 14 -36.43 16.32 20.37
CA GLU A 14 -36.01 17.22 21.47
C GLU A 14 -35.55 16.46 22.73
N ALA A 15 -35.49 15.13 22.65
CA ALA A 15 -35.08 14.32 23.78
C ALA A 15 -33.60 14.55 24.14
N ALA A 16 -33.29 14.54 25.44
CA ALA A 16 -31.92 14.52 25.92
C ALA A 16 -31.35 13.09 25.82
N GLU A 17 -31.34 12.55 24.61
CA GLU A 17 -30.92 11.20 24.27
C GLU A 17 -29.73 11.23 23.32
N ALA A 18 -28.82 10.25 23.44
CA ALA A 18 -27.64 10.12 22.62
C ALA A 18 -27.44 8.70 22.11
N VAL A 19 -26.93 8.55 20.88
CA VAL A 19 -26.46 7.29 20.33
C VAL A 19 -24.95 7.38 20.18
N PHE A 20 -24.24 6.43 20.74
CA PHE A 20 -22.76 6.41 20.75
C PHE A 20 -22.24 5.52 19.63
N GLY A 21 -21.19 5.99 18.96
CA GLY A 21 -20.33 5.15 18.15
C GLY A 21 -19.59 4.12 19.03
N TYR A 22 -19.14 3.04 18.41
CA TYR A 22 -18.52 1.93 19.13
C TYR A 22 -17.31 2.35 19.98
N GLU A 23 -16.40 3.13 19.39
CA GLU A 23 -15.15 3.56 20.05
C GLU A 23 -15.41 4.56 21.19
N VAL A 24 -16.39 5.43 21.02
CA VAL A 24 -16.77 6.37 22.07
C VAL A 24 -17.35 5.63 23.26
N ALA A 25 -18.21 4.62 23.02
CA ALA A 25 -18.79 3.82 24.09
C ALA A 25 -17.72 3.04 24.87
N GLU A 26 -16.68 2.53 24.18
CA GLU A 26 -15.55 1.86 24.85
C GLU A 26 -14.66 2.84 25.64
N LEU A 27 -14.32 4.00 25.05
CA LEU A 27 -13.48 5.00 25.70
C LEU A 27 -14.12 5.57 26.94
N GLU A 28 -15.41 5.90 26.86
CA GLU A 28 -16.17 6.50 27.97
C GLU A 28 -16.74 5.43 28.93
N GLN A 29 -16.55 4.15 28.62
CA GLN A 29 -17.05 3.00 29.41
C GLN A 29 -18.55 3.13 29.72
N ARG A 30 -19.38 3.44 28.69
CA ARG A 30 -20.81 3.65 28.84
C ARG A 30 -21.61 2.53 28.17
N GLU A 31 -22.72 2.18 28.85
CA GLU A 31 -23.69 1.22 28.35
C GLU A 31 -25.04 1.90 28.04
N VAL A 32 -25.90 1.18 27.34
CA VAL A 32 -27.25 1.68 27.03
C VAL A 32 -28.05 1.85 28.34
N GLY A 33 -28.53 3.06 28.55
CA GLY A 33 -29.26 3.47 29.75
C GLY A 33 -28.49 4.40 30.66
N ASP A 34 -27.18 4.52 30.49
CA ASP A 34 -26.32 5.40 31.26
C ASP A 34 -26.57 6.88 30.94
N LEU A 35 -26.28 7.73 31.93
CA LEU A 35 -26.28 9.16 31.76
C LEU A 35 -24.85 9.62 31.41
N TYR A 36 -24.71 10.41 30.37
CA TYR A 36 -23.46 11.01 29.94
C TYR A 36 -23.54 12.53 30.07
N LEU A 37 -22.59 13.09 30.78
CA LEU A 37 -22.45 14.53 30.93
C LEU A 37 -21.60 15.09 29.77
N ILE A 38 -22.18 15.99 28.97
CA ILE A 38 -21.43 16.69 27.93
C ILE A 38 -20.47 17.68 28.59
N PRO A 39 -19.13 17.48 28.51
CA PRO A 39 -18.17 18.18 29.36
C PRO A 39 -18.20 19.71 29.24
N GLU A 40 -18.48 20.23 28.03
CA GLU A 40 -18.43 21.68 27.74
C GLU A 40 -19.70 22.43 28.18
N LYS A 41 -20.80 21.74 28.40
CA LYS A 41 -22.11 22.39 28.64
C LYS A 41 -22.82 21.91 29.91
N GLU A 42 -22.24 20.99 30.64
CA GLU A 42 -22.81 20.43 31.86
C GLU A 42 -24.25 19.92 31.71
N VAL A 43 -24.58 19.42 30.51
CA VAL A 43 -25.89 18.85 30.20
C VAL A 43 -25.81 17.33 30.17
N GLU A 44 -26.69 16.68 30.91
CA GLU A 44 -26.79 15.22 30.93
C GLU A 44 -27.67 14.73 29.78
N VAL A 45 -27.18 13.72 29.05
CA VAL A 45 -27.92 13.02 28.00
C VAL A 45 -27.93 11.52 28.30
N LYS A 46 -29.04 10.86 28.00
CA LYS A 46 -29.18 9.41 28.20
C LYS A 46 -28.71 8.65 26.98
N VAL A 47 -27.84 7.66 27.17
CA VAL A 47 -27.38 6.79 26.08
C VAL A 47 -28.52 5.80 25.73
N THR A 48 -29.10 5.93 24.53
CA THR A 48 -30.21 5.08 24.06
C THR A 48 -29.77 3.98 23.11
N GLY A 49 -28.58 4.11 22.51
CA GLY A 49 -28.04 3.10 21.63
C GLY A 49 -26.54 3.19 21.46
N ILE A 50 -25.93 2.06 21.13
CA ILE A 50 -24.52 1.93 20.79
C ILE A 50 -24.44 1.25 19.43
N LEU A 51 -23.70 1.85 18.50
CA LEU A 51 -23.50 1.30 17.16
C LEU A 51 -22.54 0.10 17.18
N GLU A 52 -22.67 -0.80 16.21
CA GLU A 52 -21.66 -1.79 15.92
C GLU A 52 -20.40 -1.12 15.35
N ARG A 53 -19.25 -1.77 15.53
CA ARG A 53 -17.99 -1.28 14.95
C ARG A 53 -18.03 -1.32 13.44
N THR A 54 -17.99 -0.14 12.84
CA THR A 54 -18.07 0.04 11.38
C THR A 54 -16.71 0.26 10.72
N GLY A 55 -15.69 0.64 11.50
CA GLY A 55 -14.37 1.06 10.99
C GLY A 55 -14.41 2.41 10.28
N THR A 56 -15.48 3.19 10.50
CA THR A 56 -15.66 4.53 9.92
C THR A 56 -15.60 5.60 11.01
N GLN A 57 -15.66 6.86 10.60
CA GLN A 57 -15.72 8.01 11.51
C GLN A 57 -16.91 7.93 12.48
N ASP A 58 -17.95 7.18 12.13
CA ASP A 58 -19.14 7.02 12.98
C ASP A 58 -18.81 6.33 14.30
N ASP A 59 -17.77 5.50 14.35
CA ASP A 59 -17.34 4.80 15.57
C ASP A 59 -16.84 5.77 16.64
N GLY A 60 -16.28 6.92 16.25
CA GLY A 60 -15.79 8.00 17.12
C GLY A 60 -16.79 9.15 17.31
N THR A 61 -18.06 8.98 16.95
CA THR A 61 -19.05 10.06 16.91
C THR A 61 -20.18 9.83 17.93
N ILE A 62 -20.65 10.91 18.56
CA ILE A 62 -21.87 10.92 19.38
C ILE A 62 -22.99 11.54 18.57
N PHE A 63 -24.08 10.83 18.37
CA PHE A 63 -25.26 11.28 17.66
C PHE A 63 -26.31 11.78 18.63
N LEU A 64 -26.80 13.01 18.42
CA LEU A 64 -27.83 13.64 19.23
C LEU A 64 -28.95 14.16 18.31
N PRO A 65 -30.18 14.32 18.80
CA PRO A 65 -31.22 15.01 18.06
C PRO A 65 -30.82 16.45 17.75
N ILE A 66 -31.09 16.89 16.49
CA ILE A 66 -30.61 18.19 16.01
C ILE A 66 -31.11 19.36 16.87
N LYS A 67 -32.36 19.33 17.30
CA LYS A 67 -32.94 20.36 18.14
C LYS A 67 -32.29 20.41 19.54
N THR A 68 -31.92 19.25 20.06
CA THR A 68 -31.19 19.14 21.34
C THR A 68 -29.81 19.75 21.21
N VAL A 69 -29.07 19.47 20.12
CA VAL A 69 -27.77 20.09 19.83
C VAL A 69 -27.90 21.60 19.71
N GLN A 70 -28.87 22.08 18.92
CA GLN A 70 -29.14 23.51 18.74
C GLN A 70 -29.41 24.22 20.08
N LYS A 71 -30.18 23.59 20.97
CA LYS A 71 -30.51 24.13 22.28
C LYS A 71 -29.31 24.15 23.23
N ILE A 72 -28.54 23.07 23.25
CA ILE A 72 -27.35 22.92 24.12
C ILE A 72 -26.23 23.89 23.72
N PHE A 73 -25.96 23.96 22.41
CA PHE A 73 -24.82 24.74 21.88
C PHE A 73 -25.21 26.14 21.42
N GLY A 74 -26.48 26.51 21.45
CA GLY A 74 -26.96 27.82 20.98
C GLY A 74 -26.78 28.03 19.46
N LEU A 75 -26.79 26.95 18.68
CA LEU A 75 -26.56 26.98 17.25
C LEU A 75 -27.88 27.22 16.49
N HIS A 76 -27.88 28.20 15.59
CA HIS A 76 -29.04 28.47 14.73
C HIS A 76 -28.83 28.00 13.29
N GLU A 77 -27.60 27.69 12.93
CA GLU A 77 -27.21 27.28 11.59
C GLU A 77 -26.70 25.84 11.58
N LEU A 78 -26.78 25.20 10.41
CA LEU A 78 -26.28 23.86 10.19
C LEU A 78 -24.91 23.94 9.52
N THR A 79 -23.95 23.20 10.04
CA THR A 79 -22.61 23.12 9.46
C THR A 79 -22.60 22.28 8.19
N SER A 80 -23.40 21.20 8.14
CA SER A 80 -23.48 20.32 6.99
C SER A 80 -24.81 19.55 6.94
N ILE A 81 -25.24 19.19 5.75
CA ILE A 81 -26.44 18.39 5.51
C ILE A 81 -26.03 17.19 4.63
N GLY A 82 -26.16 15.97 5.16
CA GLY A 82 -25.99 14.76 4.38
C GLY A 82 -27.24 14.41 3.58
N ILE A 83 -27.13 14.38 2.25
CA ILE A 83 -28.23 14.05 1.36
C ILE A 83 -27.97 12.70 0.69
N LYS A 84 -28.86 11.75 0.88
CA LYS A 84 -28.83 10.46 0.17
C LYS A 84 -29.74 10.51 -1.06
N VAL A 85 -29.12 10.50 -2.23
CA VAL A 85 -29.83 10.50 -3.51
C VAL A 85 -30.25 9.06 -3.88
N LYS A 86 -31.44 8.88 -4.45
CA LYS A 86 -31.91 7.57 -4.94
C LYS A 86 -31.07 7.11 -6.12
N LYS A 87 -30.93 5.77 -6.28
CA LYS A 87 -30.06 5.17 -7.32
C LYS A 87 -30.45 5.59 -8.76
N ASP A 88 -31.70 5.91 -9.01
CA ASP A 88 -32.21 6.25 -10.33
C ASP A 88 -32.27 7.77 -10.61
N ALA A 89 -31.79 8.59 -9.68
CA ALA A 89 -31.75 10.04 -9.84
C ALA A 89 -30.49 10.49 -10.60
N ASP A 90 -30.65 11.47 -11.48
CA ASP A 90 -29.55 12.11 -12.17
C ASP A 90 -28.73 12.94 -11.17
N MET A 91 -27.62 12.35 -10.73
CA MET A 91 -26.70 12.95 -9.76
C MET A 91 -26.13 14.27 -10.28
N LYS A 92 -25.83 14.37 -11.59
CA LYS A 92 -25.25 15.58 -12.19
C LYS A 92 -26.26 16.73 -12.16
N ALA A 93 -27.50 16.46 -12.56
CA ALA A 93 -28.55 17.49 -12.52
C ALA A 93 -28.87 17.96 -11.10
N PHE A 94 -28.71 17.07 -10.11
CA PHE A 94 -28.84 17.42 -8.68
C PHE A 94 -27.67 18.28 -8.21
N GLU A 95 -26.45 17.89 -8.52
CA GLU A 95 -25.23 18.66 -8.19
C GLU A 95 -25.28 20.06 -8.82
N ASP A 96 -25.65 20.18 -10.09
CA ASP A 96 -25.78 21.46 -10.80
C ASP A 96 -26.83 22.40 -10.16
N LYS A 97 -27.89 21.85 -9.59
CA LYS A 97 -28.85 22.62 -8.82
C LYS A 97 -28.30 23.11 -7.48
N MET A 98 -27.54 22.26 -6.80
CA MET A 98 -26.96 22.59 -5.49
C MET A 98 -25.86 23.65 -5.62
N TYR A 99 -25.03 23.57 -6.67
CA TYR A 99 -23.99 24.58 -6.95
C TYR A 99 -24.52 25.99 -7.23
N LYS A 100 -25.81 26.11 -7.56
CA LYS A 100 -26.48 27.41 -7.80
C LYS A 100 -26.94 28.08 -6.50
N LEU A 101 -26.94 27.38 -5.38
CA LEU A 101 -27.30 27.95 -4.09
C LEU A 101 -26.16 28.81 -3.56
N PRO A 102 -26.42 30.06 -3.14
CA PRO A 102 -25.41 30.89 -2.51
C PRO A 102 -24.98 30.28 -1.16
N ASP A 103 -23.72 30.43 -0.82
CA ASP A 103 -23.13 30.03 0.47
C ASP A 103 -23.18 28.52 0.80
N VAL A 104 -23.40 27.66 -0.22
CA VAL A 104 -23.43 26.20 -0.07
C VAL A 104 -22.23 25.58 -0.78
N GLN A 105 -21.39 24.88 -0.04
CA GLN A 105 -20.33 24.07 -0.61
C GLN A 105 -20.84 22.61 -0.79
N VAL A 106 -20.95 22.16 -2.03
CA VAL A 106 -21.38 20.81 -2.35
C VAL A 106 -20.17 19.87 -2.40
N VAL A 107 -20.14 18.88 -1.52
CA VAL A 107 -19.11 17.82 -1.54
C VAL A 107 -19.78 16.52 -1.96
N SER A 108 -19.53 16.11 -3.18
CA SER A 108 -20.06 14.84 -3.70
C SER A 108 -19.17 13.68 -3.29
N LEU A 109 -19.78 12.60 -2.80
CA LEU A 109 -19.07 11.37 -2.46
C LEU A 109 -18.36 10.76 -3.69
N SER A 110 -18.92 10.96 -4.89
CA SER A 110 -18.30 10.54 -6.15
C SER A 110 -17.03 11.34 -6.45
N GLN A 111 -17.03 12.65 -6.17
CA GLN A 111 -15.87 13.52 -6.34
C GLN A 111 -14.76 13.16 -5.37
N VAL A 112 -15.07 12.95 -4.09
CA VAL A 112 -14.11 12.48 -3.08
C VAL A 112 -13.50 11.14 -3.48
N LYS A 113 -14.33 10.17 -3.89
CA LYS A 113 -13.88 8.88 -4.39
C LYS A 113 -12.95 9.02 -5.59
N THR A 114 -13.29 9.86 -6.56
CA THR A 114 -12.47 10.11 -7.75
C THR A 114 -11.13 10.74 -7.37
N THR A 115 -11.12 11.73 -6.48
CA THR A 115 -9.89 12.36 -5.99
C THR A 115 -8.98 11.35 -5.29
N ILE A 116 -9.53 10.54 -4.38
CA ILE A 116 -8.78 9.48 -3.69
C ILE A 116 -8.22 8.47 -4.70
N MET A 117 -9.03 8.01 -5.66
CA MET A 117 -8.59 7.07 -6.69
C MET A 117 -7.48 7.66 -7.56
N THR A 118 -7.56 8.95 -7.88
CA THR A 118 -6.51 9.66 -8.64
C THR A 118 -5.21 9.75 -7.82
N LEU A 119 -5.28 10.08 -6.53
CA LEU A 119 -4.11 10.10 -5.65
C LEU A 119 -3.45 8.72 -5.54
N VAL A 120 -4.25 7.67 -5.34
CA VAL A 120 -3.77 6.29 -5.29
C VAL A 120 -3.14 5.87 -6.61
N SER A 121 -3.76 6.24 -7.74
CA SER A 121 -3.24 5.97 -9.09
C SER A 121 -1.91 6.67 -9.32
N THR A 122 -1.81 7.95 -8.96
CA THR A 122 -0.58 8.74 -9.06
C THR A 122 0.55 8.14 -8.21
N ALA A 123 0.25 7.79 -6.96
CA ALA A 123 1.21 7.12 -6.07
C ALA A 123 1.69 5.78 -6.67
N ARG A 124 0.78 4.99 -7.25
CA ARG A 124 1.12 3.73 -7.92
C ARG A 124 2.06 3.95 -9.11
N VAL A 125 1.80 4.95 -9.94
CA VAL A 125 2.66 5.29 -11.10
C VAL A 125 4.05 5.73 -10.61
N MET A 126 4.13 6.54 -9.55
CA MET A 126 5.42 6.95 -8.95
C MET A 126 6.22 5.75 -8.45
N VAL A 127 5.59 4.87 -7.67
CA VAL A 127 6.25 3.66 -7.15
C VAL A 127 6.72 2.75 -8.29
N PHE A 128 5.89 2.57 -9.32
CA PHE A 128 6.25 1.78 -10.49
C PHE A 128 7.44 2.39 -11.25
N SER A 129 7.48 3.71 -11.40
CA SER A 129 8.60 4.41 -12.07
C SER A 129 9.91 4.24 -11.30
N ILE A 130 9.86 4.38 -9.97
CA ILE A 130 11.03 4.16 -9.10
C ILE A 130 11.51 2.70 -9.19
N ALA A 131 10.58 1.75 -9.16
CA ALA A 131 10.90 0.33 -9.28
C ALA A 131 11.54 0.02 -10.64
N LEU A 132 11.04 0.60 -11.73
CA LEU A 132 11.62 0.43 -13.07
C LEU A 132 13.06 0.94 -13.14
N ILE A 133 13.33 2.13 -12.59
CA ILE A 133 14.69 2.69 -12.53
C ILE A 133 15.60 1.80 -11.69
N ALA A 134 15.12 1.34 -10.53
CA ALA A 134 15.88 0.43 -9.65
C ALA A 134 16.23 -0.89 -10.37
N ILE A 135 15.31 -1.45 -11.13
CA ILE A 135 15.53 -2.65 -11.95
C ILE A 135 16.62 -2.39 -13.01
N LEU A 136 16.57 -1.27 -13.70
CA LEU A 136 17.59 -0.92 -14.69
C LEU A 136 18.98 -0.79 -14.07
N ILE A 137 19.08 -0.12 -12.92
CA ILE A 137 20.35 0.01 -12.18
C ILE A 137 20.85 -1.37 -11.72
N ALA A 138 19.97 -2.20 -11.17
CA ALA A 138 20.32 -3.56 -10.76
C ALA A 138 20.81 -4.41 -11.94
N MET A 139 20.13 -4.33 -13.09
CA MET A 139 20.54 -5.03 -14.31
C MET A 139 21.94 -4.61 -14.76
N MET A 140 22.25 -3.31 -14.76
CA MET A 140 23.59 -2.79 -15.08
C MET A 140 24.65 -3.28 -14.07
N GLY A 141 24.28 -3.32 -12.78
CA GLY A 141 25.15 -3.88 -11.72
C GLY A 141 25.50 -5.35 -11.97
N VAL A 142 24.49 -6.17 -12.28
CA VAL A 142 24.68 -7.60 -12.60
C VAL A 142 25.59 -7.76 -13.83
N VAL A 143 25.31 -7.02 -14.93
CA VAL A 143 26.14 -7.05 -16.13
C VAL A 143 27.60 -6.72 -15.82
N ASN A 144 27.84 -5.66 -15.05
CA ASN A 144 29.18 -5.24 -14.69
C ASN A 144 29.92 -6.29 -13.83
N THR A 145 29.23 -6.83 -12.82
CA THR A 145 29.80 -7.85 -11.91
C THR A 145 30.16 -9.13 -12.67
N VAL A 146 29.26 -9.61 -13.54
CA VAL A 146 29.51 -10.82 -14.33
C VAL A 146 30.63 -10.57 -15.36
N LEU A 147 30.67 -9.38 -15.98
CA LEU A 147 31.78 -9.04 -16.89
C LEU A 147 33.14 -9.06 -16.17
N MET A 148 33.19 -8.50 -14.96
CA MET A 148 34.42 -8.51 -14.15
C MET A 148 34.83 -9.93 -13.80
N SER A 149 33.90 -10.75 -13.30
CA SER A 149 34.13 -12.18 -13.01
C SER A 149 34.66 -12.95 -14.23
N VAL A 150 34.07 -12.74 -15.42
CA VAL A 150 34.54 -13.32 -16.67
C VAL A 150 35.96 -12.87 -17.02
N MET A 151 36.28 -11.59 -16.82
CA MET A 151 37.64 -11.06 -17.09
C MET A 151 38.67 -11.61 -16.12
N GLU A 152 38.36 -11.79 -14.85
CA GLU A 152 39.23 -12.41 -13.84
C GLU A 152 39.53 -13.86 -14.15
N ARG A 153 38.53 -14.62 -14.66
CA ARG A 153 38.68 -16.05 -15.01
C ARG A 153 39.01 -16.28 -16.49
N ARG A 154 39.51 -15.27 -17.20
CA ARG A 154 39.77 -15.38 -18.66
C ARG A 154 40.76 -16.50 -19.00
N GLN A 155 41.77 -16.77 -18.15
CA GLN A 155 42.71 -17.86 -18.33
C GLN A 155 42.05 -19.25 -18.25
N GLU A 156 41.22 -19.45 -17.23
CA GLU A 156 40.44 -20.70 -17.09
C GLU A 156 39.57 -20.97 -18.30
N ILE A 157 38.89 -19.92 -18.79
CA ILE A 157 38.09 -19.99 -20.03
C ILE A 157 38.96 -20.32 -21.27
N GLY A 158 40.17 -19.73 -21.33
CA GLY A 158 41.13 -20.01 -22.37
C GLY A 158 41.61 -21.48 -22.35
N ILE A 159 41.90 -22.02 -21.20
CA ILE A 159 42.30 -23.43 -21.00
C ILE A 159 41.14 -24.38 -21.40
N LEU A 160 39.93 -24.10 -20.92
CA LEU A 160 38.76 -24.89 -21.29
C LEU A 160 38.57 -24.97 -22.81
N LYS A 161 38.74 -23.85 -23.50
CA LYS A 161 38.67 -23.81 -24.97
C LYS A 161 39.81 -24.51 -25.64
N SER A 162 40.99 -24.49 -25.09
CA SER A 162 42.15 -25.25 -25.60
C SER A 162 41.99 -26.75 -25.46
N MET A 163 41.22 -27.19 -24.45
CA MET A 163 40.80 -28.58 -24.24
C MET A 163 39.61 -29.00 -25.11
N GLY A 164 39.08 -28.11 -25.96
CA GLY A 164 38.02 -28.41 -26.89
C GLY A 164 36.61 -27.96 -26.53
N ALA A 165 36.46 -27.13 -25.44
CA ALA A 165 35.15 -26.57 -25.12
C ALA A 165 34.68 -25.64 -26.22
N MET A 166 33.42 -25.83 -26.65
CA MET A 166 32.79 -24.97 -27.67
C MET A 166 32.38 -23.64 -27.06
N ALA A 167 32.25 -22.63 -27.91
CA ALA A 167 31.76 -21.29 -27.49
C ALA A 167 30.37 -21.37 -26.82
N GLY A 168 29.52 -22.31 -27.25
CA GLY A 168 28.22 -22.57 -26.65
C GLY A 168 28.28 -23.09 -25.21
N ASP A 169 29.30 -23.90 -24.89
CA ASP A 169 29.48 -24.45 -23.55
C ASP A 169 29.92 -23.37 -22.56
N ILE A 170 30.82 -22.48 -22.96
CA ILE A 170 31.23 -21.31 -22.18
C ILE A 170 30.06 -20.34 -21.99
N PHE A 171 29.26 -20.13 -23.04
CA PHE A 171 28.04 -19.31 -22.93
C PHE A 171 27.09 -19.87 -21.87
N LYS A 172 26.75 -21.17 -21.96
CA LYS A 172 25.85 -21.83 -21.00
C LYS A 172 26.37 -21.78 -19.57
N LEU A 173 27.67 -21.99 -19.37
CA LEU A 173 28.31 -21.96 -18.07
C LEU A 173 28.13 -20.60 -17.41
N VAL A 174 28.54 -19.52 -18.06
CA VAL A 174 28.45 -18.15 -17.51
C VAL A 174 27.00 -17.71 -17.35
N TRP A 175 26.14 -18.08 -18.32
CA TRP A 175 24.72 -17.74 -18.25
C TRP A 175 24.00 -18.44 -17.09
N LEU A 176 24.27 -19.73 -16.87
CA LEU A 176 23.72 -20.50 -15.77
C LEU A 176 24.21 -19.95 -14.41
N GLU A 177 25.51 -19.63 -14.31
CA GLU A 177 26.09 -18.98 -13.12
C GLU A 177 25.36 -17.67 -12.81
N THR A 178 25.09 -16.84 -13.80
CA THR A 178 24.34 -15.59 -13.63
C THR A 178 22.93 -15.83 -13.13
N ILE A 179 22.22 -16.83 -13.67
CA ILE A 179 20.87 -17.16 -13.24
C ILE A 179 20.85 -17.63 -11.77
N ILE A 180 21.80 -18.49 -11.38
CA ILE A 180 21.91 -18.98 -10.00
C ILE A 180 22.18 -17.81 -9.04
N LEU A 181 23.08 -16.91 -9.39
CA LEU A 181 23.38 -15.72 -8.59
C LEU A 181 22.14 -14.82 -8.45
N CYS A 182 21.41 -14.56 -9.54
CA CYS A 182 20.19 -13.76 -9.51
C CYS A 182 19.07 -14.44 -8.72
N ALA A 183 18.90 -15.74 -8.86
CA ALA A 183 17.90 -16.50 -8.10
C ALA A 183 18.22 -16.49 -6.59
N GLY A 184 19.49 -16.72 -6.21
CA GLY A 184 19.95 -16.66 -4.82
C GLY A 184 19.77 -15.26 -4.23
N GLY A 185 20.21 -14.21 -4.94
CA GLY A 185 20.00 -12.83 -4.55
C GLY A 185 18.52 -12.46 -4.46
N GLY A 186 17.69 -12.97 -5.38
CA GLY A 186 16.24 -12.79 -5.37
C GLY A 186 15.56 -13.41 -4.16
N LEU A 187 15.97 -14.61 -3.76
CA LEU A 187 15.45 -15.25 -2.54
C LEU A 187 15.83 -14.46 -1.28
N ILE A 188 17.09 -14.05 -1.17
CA ILE A 188 17.56 -13.24 -0.04
C ILE A 188 16.84 -11.88 -0.02
N GLY A 189 16.75 -11.19 -1.17
CA GLY A 189 16.08 -9.90 -1.30
C GLY A 189 14.60 -9.97 -0.97
N THR A 190 13.90 -11.02 -1.43
CA THR A 190 12.50 -11.26 -1.09
C THR A 190 12.34 -11.55 0.40
N GLY A 191 13.22 -12.36 1.01
CA GLY A 191 13.24 -12.62 2.44
C GLY A 191 13.40 -11.34 3.27
N LEU A 192 14.34 -10.48 2.89
CA LEU A 192 14.56 -9.18 3.54
C LEU A 192 13.36 -8.24 3.37
N ALA A 193 12.73 -8.20 2.19
CA ALA A 193 11.54 -7.41 1.95
C ALA A 193 10.37 -7.85 2.83
N LEU A 194 10.15 -9.16 2.99
CA LEU A 194 9.13 -9.72 3.88
C LEU A 194 9.41 -9.39 5.34
N LEU A 195 10.67 -9.48 5.77
CA LEU A 195 11.08 -9.11 7.13
C LEU A 195 10.83 -7.63 7.40
N THR A 196 11.25 -6.77 6.48
CA THR A 196 11.04 -5.31 6.58
C THR A 196 9.54 -4.96 6.60
N ALA A 197 8.73 -5.60 5.77
CA ALA A 197 7.28 -5.41 5.75
C ALA A 197 6.64 -5.75 7.11
N ARG A 198 7.04 -6.87 7.73
CA ARG A 198 6.57 -7.25 9.07
C ARG A 198 7.03 -6.28 10.16
N LEU A 199 8.28 -5.84 10.12
CA LEU A 199 8.79 -4.85 11.07
C LEU A 199 8.05 -3.52 10.96
N THR A 200 7.78 -3.06 9.74
CA THR A 200 7.00 -1.84 9.49
C THR A 200 5.59 -1.97 10.06
N ASP A 201 4.91 -3.10 9.81
CA ASP A 201 3.56 -3.35 10.35
C ASP A 201 3.54 -3.31 11.89
N LEU A 202 4.55 -3.90 12.52
CA LEU A 202 4.72 -3.94 13.97
C LEU A 202 4.99 -2.55 14.57
N LEU A 203 5.86 -1.76 13.92
CA LEU A 203 6.17 -0.39 14.34
C LEU A 203 4.95 0.53 14.22
N VAL A 204 4.23 0.45 13.10
CA VAL A 204 3.04 1.29 12.88
C VAL A 204 1.94 0.97 13.87
N ARG A 205 1.71 -0.31 14.18
CA ARG A 205 0.73 -0.72 15.19
C ARG A 205 1.05 -0.21 16.60
N ASN A 206 2.35 -0.13 16.94
CA ASN A 206 2.78 0.35 18.24
C ASN A 206 2.76 1.89 18.36
N LEU A 207 2.93 2.60 17.23
CA LEU A 207 3.01 4.06 17.21
C LEU A 207 1.65 4.73 16.97
N LEU A 208 0.72 4.06 16.27
CA LEU A 208 -0.58 4.60 15.91
C LEU A 208 -1.69 3.85 16.65
N PRO A 209 -2.34 4.46 17.65
CA PRO A 209 -3.43 3.84 18.42
C PRO A 209 -4.66 3.51 17.57
N TYR A 210 -4.78 4.09 16.37
CA TYR A 210 -5.89 3.87 15.42
C TYR A 210 -5.43 3.14 14.15
N SER A 211 -4.61 2.12 14.27
CA SER A 211 -4.22 1.35 13.09
C SER A 211 -5.37 0.41 12.65
N PRO A 212 -5.66 0.33 11.33
CA PRO A 212 -6.69 -0.57 10.82
C PRO A 212 -6.44 -2.01 11.28
N SER A 213 -7.48 -2.73 11.67
CA SER A 213 -7.41 -4.12 12.16
C SER A 213 -6.93 -5.15 11.12
N GLY A 214 -6.73 -4.74 9.85
CA GLY A 214 -6.08 -5.51 8.79
C GLY A 214 -4.60 -5.16 8.69
N GLY A 215 -3.70 -6.13 8.42
CA GLY A 215 -2.28 -5.85 8.18
C GLY A 215 -2.11 -4.80 7.07
N LEU A 216 -1.21 -3.84 7.28
CA LEU A 216 -0.91 -2.79 6.30
C LEU A 216 -0.34 -3.36 5.01
N VAL A 217 0.35 -4.48 5.11
CA VAL A 217 0.94 -5.18 3.96
C VAL A 217 0.28 -6.55 3.82
N ALA A 218 -0.58 -6.69 2.82
CA ALA A 218 -1.11 -7.98 2.42
C ALA A 218 -0.01 -8.76 1.68
N ILE A 219 0.64 -9.69 2.39
CA ILE A 219 1.62 -10.58 1.80
C ILE A 219 0.85 -11.72 1.12
N ASP A 220 0.76 -11.67 -0.19
CA ASP A 220 0.19 -12.73 -1.00
C ASP A 220 1.30 -13.57 -1.64
N LEU A 221 1.12 -14.89 -1.65
CA LEU A 221 2.04 -15.83 -2.30
C LEU A 221 2.24 -15.50 -3.79
N GLY A 222 1.18 -15.00 -4.44
CA GLY A 222 1.24 -14.54 -5.82
C GLY A 222 2.24 -13.40 -6.05
N LEU A 223 2.30 -12.43 -5.14
CA LEU A 223 3.27 -11.33 -5.18
C LEU A 223 4.72 -11.84 -5.03
N VAL A 224 4.94 -12.79 -4.11
CA VAL A 224 6.27 -13.41 -3.90
C VAL A 224 6.73 -14.13 -5.15
N LEU A 225 5.87 -14.95 -5.75
CA LEU A 225 6.17 -15.69 -6.98
C LEU A 225 6.40 -14.75 -8.16
N MET A 226 5.61 -13.70 -8.27
CA MET A 226 5.79 -12.65 -9.29
C MET A 226 7.15 -11.94 -9.12
N ALA A 227 7.53 -11.57 -7.91
CA ALA A 227 8.81 -10.93 -7.63
C ALA A 227 9.98 -11.83 -8.01
N LEU A 228 9.95 -13.11 -7.62
CA LEU A 228 10.96 -14.10 -8.02
C LEU A 228 11.00 -14.31 -9.54
N GLY A 229 9.85 -14.32 -10.20
CA GLY A 229 9.76 -14.39 -11.65
C GLY A 229 10.43 -13.19 -12.35
N VAL A 230 10.17 -11.98 -11.86
CA VAL A 230 10.81 -10.75 -12.37
C VAL A 230 12.33 -10.79 -12.18
N VAL A 231 12.81 -11.16 -10.99
CA VAL A 231 14.26 -11.26 -10.72
C VAL A 231 14.92 -12.29 -11.61
N THR A 232 14.27 -13.43 -11.82
CA THR A 232 14.77 -14.48 -12.73
C THR A 232 14.83 -13.98 -14.17
N ALA A 233 13.81 -13.25 -14.63
CA ALA A 233 13.79 -12.64 -15.96
C ALA A 233 14.91 -11.60 -16.14
N ILE A 234 15.19 -10.80 -15.10
CA ILE A 234 16.33 -9.87 -15.08
C ILE A 234 17.65 -10.63 -15.19
N GLY A 235 17.82 -11.72 -14.43
CA GLY A 235 19.01 -12.57 -14.49
C GLY A 235 19.22 -13.17 -15.89
N LEU A 236 18.16 -13.68 -16.50
CA LEU A 236 18.18 -14.18 -17.88
C LEU A 236 18.63 -13.12 -18.88
N ALA A 237 18.06 -11.91 -18.80
CA ALA A 237 18.34 -10.81 -19.71
C ALA A 237 19.75 -10.22 -19.50
N SER A 238 20.13 -9.94 -18.25
CA SER A 238 21.42 -9.34 -17.92
C SER A 238 22.60 -10.26 -18.18
N GLY A 239 22.41 -11.59 -18.05
CA GLY A 239 23.45 -12.59 -18.31
C GLY A 239 23.79 -12.79 -19.78
N ILE A 240 22.93 -12.40 -20.75
CA ILE A 240 23.15 -12.66 -22.17
C ILE A 240 24.43 -11.99 -22.69
N TYR A 241 24.59 -10.69 -22.42
CA TYR A 241 25.72 -9.93 -22.95
C TYR A 241 27.08 -10.42 -22.41
N PRO A 242 27.30 -10.57 -21.09
CA PRO A 242 28.57 -11.07 -20.58
C PRO A 242 28.85 -12.53 -21.02
N SER A 243 27.86 -13.40 -21.04
CA SER A 243 28.02 -14.78 -21.49
C SER A 243 28.44 -14.85 -22.96
N TRP A 244 27.84 -14.02 -23.81
CA TRP A 244 28.23 -13.93 -25.21
C TRP A 244 29.65 -13.38 -25.39
N LYS A 245 30.07 -12.40 -24.60
CA LYS A 245 31.42 -11.85 -24.60
C LYS A 245 32.44 -12.92 -24.16
N ALA A 246 32.16 -13.65 -23.09
CA ALA A 246 32.97 -14.78 -22.65
C ALA A 246 33.12 -15.87 -23.73
N ALA A 247 32.02 -16.24 -24.38
CA ALA A 247 31.99 -17.22 -25.45
C ALA A 247 32.85 -16.84 -26.66
N ARG A 248 33.05 -15.57 -26.92
CA ARG A 248 33.85 -15.06 -28.06
C ARG A 248 35.32 -14.79 -27.75
N MET A 249 35.79 -14.96 -26.53
CA MET A 249 37.20 -14.79 -26.18
C MET A 249 38.08 -15.78 -26.96
N ARG A 250 39.21 -15.32 -27.50
CA ARG A 250 40.17 -16.15 -28.23
C ARG A 250 41.22 -16.72 -27.27
N PRO A 251 41.56 -18.01 -27.32
CA PRO A 251 42.56 -18.62 -26.41
C PRO A 251 43.94 -17.96 -26.52
N LEU A 252 44.34 -17.52 -27.72
CA LEU A 252 45.63 -16.90 -27.99
C LEU A 252 45.82 -15.54 -27.30
N ASP A 253 44.75 -14.74 -27.14
CA ASP A 253 44.82 -13.40 -26.52
C ASP A 253 45.02 -13.50 -24.98
N THR A 254 44.68 -14.66 -24.41
CA THR A 254 44.78 -14.92 -22.97
C THR A 254 46.18 -15.35 -22.51
N ILE A 255 46.94 -16.01 -23.37
CA ILE A 255 48.27 -16.51 -23.06
C ILE A 255 49.33 -15.42 -23.31
N ARG A 256 49.10 -14.49 -24.21
CA ARG A 256 50.09 -13.47 -24.63
C ARG A 256 50.17 -12.28 -23.67
N SER A 257 49.19 -12.05 -22.83
CA SER A 257 49.18 -10.93 -21.88
C SER A 257 50.14 -11.07 -20.66
N GLU A 258 50.76 -12.24 -20.47
CA GLU A 258 51.75 -12.45 -19.39
C GLU A 258 53.22 -12.21 -19.85
N GLY A 259 53.47 -11.96 -21.14
CA GLY A 259 54.82 -11.70 -21.64
C GLY A 259 55.25 -10.24 -21.65
N GLU A 260 54.37 -9.33 -21.22
CA GLU A 260 54.64 -7.87 -21.25
C GLU A 260 54.48 -7.18 -19.86
N SER A 261 54.54 -7.95 -18.76
CA SER A 261 54.56 -7.35 -17.42
C SER A 261 55.86 -7.58 -16.71
#